data_c9bb5c3cc6f942138681c56ada433179
#
_entry.id   c9bb5c3cc6f942138681c56ada433179
#
_cell.length_a   1.000
_cell.length_b   1.000
_cell.length_c   1.000
_cell.angle_alpha   90.00
_cell.angle_beta   90.00
_cell.angle_gamma   90.00
#
_symmetry.space_group_name_H-M   'P 1'
#
loop_
_entity.id
_entity.type
_entity.pdbx_description
1 polymer ?
#
loop_
_entity_poly.entity_id
_entity_poly.type
_entity_poly.pdbx_seq_one_letter_code
_entity_poly.pdbx_strand_id
1 'polypeptide(L)'
;MKIEIRQIEHAEEKRTICRAILEALPEWFGISEAREEYIRESADRLFFAAMDGEKPVGFLYLKETGRDTVELYAMGVLKARHRMGVGRALVEAARRAAREAGYAFMQVKTVQMGKYAEYDATNRFYLAMGFKEFEVFPHLWDEWNPCQVYVMGL
;
A
#
# COMPACT_ATOMS: atom_id res chain seq x y z
N MET A 1 -9.71 20.48 6.37
CA MET A 1 -9.95 19.16 5.76
C MET A 1 -9.85 18.08 6.83
N LYS A 2 -10.84 17.24 6.92
CA LYS A 2 -10.88 16.18 7.91
C LYS A 2 -10.89 14.82 7.20
N ILE A 3 -9.82 14.06 7.37
CA ILE A 3 -9.70 12.73 6.78
C ILE A 3 -10.07 11.68 7.83
N GLU A 4 -10.94 10.76 7.45
CA GLU A 4 -11.35 9.64 8.28
C GLU A 4 -10.86 8.35 7.65
N ILE A 5 -10.25 7.48 8.45
CA ILE A 5 -9.84 6.16 7.98
C ILE A 5 -10.97 5.19 8.29
N ARG A 6 -11.48 4.52 7.25
CA ARG A 6 -12.55 3.54 7.38
C ARG A 6 -12.07 2.18 6.90
N GLN A 7 -12.46 1.15 7.62
CA GLN A 7 -12.30 -0.22 7.12
C GLN A 7 -13.47 -0.51 6.19
N ILE A 8 -13.19 -0.95 4.98
CA ILE A 8 -14.22 -1.21 3.97
C ILE A 8 -14.49 -2.72 3.94
N GLU A 9 -15.78 -3.08 4.04
CA GLU A 9 -16.19 -4.48 4.13
C GLU A 9 -16.71 -5.05 2.80
N HIS A 10 -17.39 -4.22 1.98
CA HIS A 10 -18.03 -4.68 0.76
C HIS A 10 -17.05 -4.80 -0.41
N ALA A 11 -17.01 -5.97 -1.03
CA ALA A 11 -16.09 -6.26 -2.13
C ALA A 11 -16.19 -5.24 -3.27
N GLU A 12 -17.41 -4.87 -3.66
CA GLU A 12 -17.60 -3.92 -4.76
C GLU A 12 -17.08 -2.53 -4.42
N GLU A 13 -17.29 -2.10 -3.19
CA GLU A 13 -16.78 -0.80 -2.72
C GLU A 13 -15.25 -0.79 -2.70
N LYS A 14 -14.63 -1.90 -2.27
CA LYS A 14 -13.17 -2.03 -2.29
C LYS A 14 -12.63 -1.88 -3.71
N ARG A 15 -13.23 -2.58 -4.68
CA ARG A 15 -12.81 -2.49 -6.08
C ARG A 15 -12.98 -1.09 -6.64
N THR A 16 -14.09 -0.45 -6.33
CA THR A 16 -14.38 0.92 -6.82
C THR A 16 -13.35 1.91 -6.29
N ILE A 17 -13.04 1.86 -5.00
CA ILE A 17 -12.06 2.76 -4.39
C ILE A 17 -10.67 2.48 -4.96
N CYS A 18 -10.29 1.22 -5.02
CA CYS A 18 -8.99 0.81 -5.54
C CYS A 18 -8.80 1.32 -6.97
N ARG A 19 -9.78 1.11 -7.83
CA ARG A 19 -9.72 1.57 -9.23
C ARG A 19 -9.58 3.08 -9.32
N ALA A 20 -10.40 3.82 -8.58
CA ALA A 20 -10.40 5.29 -8.64
C ALA A 20 -9.02 5.84 -8.27
N ILE A 21 -8.41 5.30 -7.22
CA ILE A 21 -7.11 5.77 -6.75
C ILE A 21 -5.98 5.34 -7.70
N LEU A 22 -5.95 4.06 -8.09
CA LEU A 22 -4.85 3.55 -8.93
C LEU A 22 -4.84 4.20 -10.32
N GLU A 23 -6.00 4.43 -10.91
CA GLU A 23 -6.07 5.08 -12.23
C GLU A 23 -5.63 6.54 -12.18
N ALA A 24 -5.69 7.17 -11.00
CA ALA A 24 -5.21 8.53 -10.81
C ALA A 24 -3.70 8.60 -10.57
N LEU A 25 -3.00 7.46 -10.48
CA LEU A 25 -1.58 7.40 -10.14
C LEU A 25 -0.78 6.61 -11.20
N PRO A 26 -0.81 7.05 -12.48
CA PRO A 26 -0.15 6.29 -13.54
C PRO A 26 1.38 6.21 -13.39
N GLU A 27 1.99 7.11 -12.65
CA GLU A 27 3.44 7.09 -12.40
C GLU A 27 3.89 5.84 -11.64
N TRP A 28 3.01 5.31 -10.76
CA TRP A 28 3.28 4.10 -9.97
C TRP A 28 2.57 2.87 -10.52
N PHE A 29 1.39 3.06 -11.14
CA PHE A 29 0.50 1.98 -11.57
C PHE A 29 0.14 2.12 -13.05
N GLY A 30 1.17 2.32 -13.88
CA GLY A 30 0.98 2.56 -15.30
C GLY A 30 0.71 1.33 -16.15
N ILE A 31 0.97 0.13 -15.62
CA ILE A 31 0.76 -1.12 -16.34
C ILE A 31 -0.64 -1.60 -16.09
N SER A 32 -1.49 -1.55 -17.13
CA SER A 32 -2.90 -1.86 -17.04
C SER A 32 -3.20 -3.23 -16.44
N GLU A 33 -2.49 -4.27 -16.90
CA GLU A 33 -2.71 -5.64 -16.42
C GLU A 33 -2.41 -5.77 -14.93
N ALA A 34 -1.31 -5.18 -14.48
CA ALA A 34 -0.93 -5.20 -13.07
C ALA A 34 -1.94 -4.44 -12.22
N ARG A 35 -2.40 -3.30 -12.73
CA ARG A 35 -3.41 -2.49 -12.05
C ARG A 35 -4.72 -3.26 -11.88
N GLU A 36 -5.19 -3.94 -12.94
CA GLU A 36 -6.42 -4.74 -12.86
C GLU A 36 -6.28 -5.91 -11.87
N GLU A 37 -5.10 -6.49 -11.76
CA GLU A 37 -4.81 -7.54 -10.78
C GLU A 37 -4.98 -7.01 -9.35
N TYR A 38 -4.42 -5.85 -9.05
CA TYR A 38 -4.58 -5.22 -7.73
C TYR A 38 -6.05 -4.95 -7.42
N ILE A 39 -6.80 -4.46 -8.40
CA ILE A 39 -8.22 -4.16 -8.22
C ILE A 39 -9.00 -5.44 -7.92
N ARG A 40 -8.75 -6.50 -8.69
CA ARG A 40 -9.43 -7.78 -8.49
C ARG A 40 -9.11 -8.37 -7.12
N GLU A 41 -7.85 -8.37 -6.72
CA GLU A 41 -7.43 -8.93 -5.45
C GLU A 41 -7.94 -8.15 -4.24
N SER A 42 -8.27 -6.87 -4.40
CA SER A 42 -8.73 -6.03 -3.29
C SER A 42 -10.02 -6.56 -2.64
N ALA A 43 -10.84 -7.26 -3.42
CA ALA A 43 -12.19 -7.68 -3.01
C ALA A 43 -12.22 -8.51 -1.72
N ASP A 44 -11.21 -9.37 -1.52
CA ASP A 44 -11.16 -10.32 -0.40
C ASP A 44 -10.13 -9.94 0.66
N ARG A 45 -9.60 -8.72 0.62
CA ARG A 45 -8.51 -8.32 1.51
C ARG A 45 -9.02 -7.42 2.62
N LEU A 46 -8.22 -7.33 3.69
CA LEU A 46 -8.44 -6.36 4.76
C LEU A 46 -8.06 -5.00 4.19
N PHE A 47 -9.04 -4.12 4.07
CA PHE A 47 -8.97 -2.91 3.24
C PHE A 47 -9.31 -1.67 4.06
N PHE A 48 -8.47 -0.65 3.95
CA PHE A 48 -8.69 0.64 4.61
C PHE A 48 -8.72 1.75 3.57
N ALA A 49 -9.67 2.67 3.72
CA ALA A 49 -9.78 3.84 2.86
C ALA A 49 -9.63 5.11 3.69
N ALA A 50 -8.95 6.09 3.12
CA ALA A 50 -8.92 7.43 3.67
C ALA A 50 -10.01 8.23 2.97
N MET A 51 -10.96 8.75 3.72
CA MET A 51 -12.14 9.41 3.19
C MET A 51 -12.15 10.89 3.58
N ASP A 52 -12.44 11.73 2.60
CA ASP A 52 -12.77 13.12 2.80
C ASP A 52 -14.28 13.22 2.55
N GLY A 53 -15.08 13.12 3.63
CA GLY A 53 -16.52 12.92 3.48
C GLY A 53 -16.80 11.59 2.80
N GLU A 54 -17.51 11.65 1.67
CA GLU A 54 -17.81 10.45 0.89
C GLU A 54 -16.83 10.21 -0.24
N LYS A 55 -15.77 11.07 -0.35
CA LYS A 55 -14.78 10.96 -1.41
C LYS A 55 -13.54 10.20 -0.93
N PRO A 56 -13.20 9.06 -1.55
CA PRO A 56 -11.95 8.37 -1.21
C PRO A 56 -10.75 9.15 -1.76
N VAL A 57 -9.75 9.35 -0.92
CA VAL A 57 -8.52 10.08 -1.29
C VAL A 57 -7.28 9.20 -1.13
N GLY A 58 -7.43 8.00 -0.61
CA GLY A 58 -6.36 7.04 -0.47
C GLY A 58 -6.89 5.70 0.00
N PHE A 59 -6.08 4.68 -0.14
CA PHE A 59 -6.41 3.34 0.36
C PHE A 59 -5.13 2.54 0.60
N LEU A 60 -5.28 1.46 1.35
CA LEU A 60 -4.32 0.36 1.34
C LEU A 60 -5.05 -0.93 1.67
N TYR A 61 -4.48 -2.06 1.26
CA TYR A 61 -4.97 -3.33 1.75
C TYR A 61 -3.82 -4.29 2.03
N LEU A 62 -4.10 -5.25 2.91
CA LEU A 62 -3.13 -6.22 3.39
C LEU A 62 -3.41 -7.59 2.78
N LYS A 63 -2.34 -8.35 2.59
CA LYS A 63 -2.41 -9.73 2.10
C LYS A 63 -1.57 -10.59 3.02
N GLU A 64 -2.15 -11.68 3.54
CA GLU A 64 -1.38 -12.63 4.33
C GLU A 64 -0.37 -13.34 3.41
N THR A 65 0.90 -13.33 3.78
CA THR A 65 1.96 -13.96 2.99
C THR A 65 2.60 -15.12 3.73
N GLY A 66 2.32 -15.26 5.01
CA GLY A 66 2.77 -16.36 5.85
C GLY A 66 1.91 -16.39 7.09
N ARG A 67 2.07 -17.43 7.92
CA ARG A 67 1.29 -17.54 9.15
C ARG A 67 1.44 -16.33 10.06
N ASP A 68 2.63 -15.76 10.10
CA ASP A 68 2.95 -14.68 11.04
C ASP A 68 3.11 -13.32 10.36
N THR A 69 2.93 -13.24 9.04
CA THR A 69 3.27 -12.05 8.27
C THR A 69 2.15 -11.64 7.33
N VAL A 70 1.88 -10.34 7.32
CA VAL A 70 1.05 -9.72 6.28
C VAL A 70 1.91 -8.81 5.43
N GLU A 71 1.50 -8.62 4.19
CA GLU A 71 2.14 -7.66 3.29
C GLU A 71 1.21 -6.47 3.09
N LEU A 72 1.76 -5.26 3.20
CA LEU A 72 1.10 -4.05 2.71
C LEU A 72 1.15 -4.18 1.19
N TYR A 73 0.10 -4.76 0.60
CA TYR A 73 0.17 -5.27 -0.76
C TYR A 73 -0.05 -4.21 -1.82
N ALA A 74 -0.99 -3.31 -1.60
CA ALA A 74 -1.23 -2.18 -2.48
C ALA A 74 -1.62 -0.97 -1.65
N MET A 75 -1.17 0.20 -2.07
CA MET A 75 -1.44 1.45 -1.40
C MET A 75 -1.35 2.60 -2.39
N GLY A 76 -2.25 3.54 -2.29
CA GLY A 76 -2.19 4.77 -3.08
C GLY A 76 -2.83 5.91 -2.33
N VAL A 77 -2.30 7.11 -2.53
CA VAL A 77 -2.86 8.35 -2.02
C VAL A 77 -2.87 9.33 -3.18
N LEU A 78 -4.01 10.00 -3.42
CA LEU A 78 -4.11 10.99 -4.49
C LEU A 78 -3.01 12.04 -4.35
N LYS A 79 -2.42 12.46 -5.47
CA LYS A 79 -1.29 13.41 -5.46
C LYS A 79 -1.60 14.70 -4.72
N ALA A 80 -2.83 15.21 -4.85
CA ALA A 80 -3.24 16.43 -4.18
C ALA A 80 -3.25 16.31 -2.65
N ARG A 81 -3.18 15.10 -2.14
CA ARG A 81 -3.22 14.80 -0.69
C ARG A 81 -1.88 14.30 -0.16
N HIS A 82 -0.84 14.28 -0.98
CA HIS A 82 0.49 13.88 -0.54
C HIS A 82 1.01 14.88 0.51
N ARG A 83 1.81 14.38 1.44
CA ARG A 83 2.43 15.16 2.53
C ARG A 83 1.43 15.77 3.52
N MET A 84 0.22 15.23 3.57
CA MET A 84 -0.83 15.68 4.50
C MET A 84 -1.11 14.65 5.61
N GLY A 85 -0.25 13.65 5.73
CA GLY A 85 -0.41 12.61 6.76
C GLY A 85 -1.40 11.52 6.42
N VAL A 86 -1.96 11.51 5.21
CA VAL A 86 -2.93 10.49 4.80
C VAL A 86 -2.30 9.10 4.77
N GLY A 87 -1.13 8.99 4.15
CA GLY A 87 -0.41 7.72 4.08
C GLY A 87 -0.05 7.19 5.45
N ARG A 88 0.43 8.07 6.33
CA ARG A 88 0.76 7.71 7.71
C ARG A 88 -0.46 7.17 8.45
N ALA A 89 -1.61 7.84 8.32
CA ALA A 89 -2.83 7.41 8.99
C ALA A 89 -3.29 6.03 8.49
N LEU A 90 -3.18 5.78 7.19
CA LEU A 90 -3.50 4.47 6.61
C LEU A 90 -2.59 3.37 7.16
N VAL A 91 -1.28 3.60 7.17
CA VAL A 91 -0.31 2.62 7.67
C VAL A 91 -0.52 2.34 9.15
N GLU A 92 -0.80 3.37 9.96
CA GLU A 92 -1.06 3.19 11.39
C GLU A 92 -2.32 2.34 11.63
N ALA A 93 -3.38 2.57 10.85
CA ALA A 93 -4.59 1.75 10.95
C ALA A 93 -4.30 0.29 10.58
N ALA A 94 -3.52 0.08 9.53
CA ALA A 94 -3.14 -1.27 9.09
C ALA A 94 -2.28 -1.98 10.13
N ARG A 95 -1.31 -1.28 10.71
CA ARG A 95 -0.46 -1.85 11.78
C ARG A 95 -1.29 -2.31 12.96
N ARG A 96 -2.21 -1.47 13.39
CA ARG A 96 -3.08 -1.78 14.53
C ARG A 96 -3.91 -3.01 14.26
N ALA A 97 -4.55 -3.06 13.09
CA ALA A 97 -5.39 -4.18 12.69
C ALA A 97 -4.57 -5.48 12.58
N ALA A 98 -3.40 -5.41 11.98
CA ALA A 98 -2.53 -6.58 11.83
C ALA A 98 -2.06 -7.11 13.18
N ARG A 99 -1.68 -6.21 14.08
CA ARG A 99 -1.27 -6.58 15.45
C ARG A 99 -2.42 -7.24 16.20
N GLU A 100 -3.61 -6.68 16.12
CA GLU A 100 -4.81 -7.23 16.77
C GLU A 100 -5.18 -8.59 16.21
N ALA A 101 -4.91 -8.83 14.91
CA ALA A 101 -5.17 -10.12 14.28
C ALA A 101 -4.11 -11.17 14.62
N GLY A 102 -3.04 -10.79 15.32
CA GLY A 102 -2.01 -11.73 15.81
C GLY A 102 -0.80 -11.88 14.91
N TYR A 103 -0.68 -11.08 13.87
CA TYR A 103 0.53 -11.13 13.02
C TYR A 103 1.72 -10.52 13.73
N ALA A 104 2.90 -11.09 13.50
CA ALA A 104 4.15 -10.66 14.12
C ALA A 104 4.90 -9.66 13.24
N PHE A 105 4.71 -9.72 11.91
CA PHE A 105 5.48 -8.92 10.96
C PHE A 105 4.59 -8.33 9.88
N MET A 106 5.00 -7.16 9.39
CA MET A 106 4.44 -6.58 8.17
C MET A 106 5.59 -6.33 7.22
N GLN A 107 5.42 -6.75 5.96
CA GLN A 107 6.38 -6.48 4.90
C GLN A 107 5.76 -5.60 3.83
N VAL A 108 6.61 -4.95 3.05
CA VAL A 108 6.20 -4.19 1.85
C VAL A 108 7.28 -4.33 0.80
N LYS A 109 6.87 -4.35 -0.47
CA LYS A 109 7.78 -4.45 -1.61
C LYS A 109 7.65 -3.20 -2.47
N THR A 110 8.78 -2.68 -2.92
CA THR A 110 8.80 -1.53 -3.81
C THR A 110 10.05 -1.58 -4.68
N VAL A 111 10.09 -0.78 -5.74
CA VAL A 111 11.28 -0.68 -6.57
C VAL A 111 12.40 -0.06 -5.74
N GLN A 112 13.59 -0.67 -5.82
CA GLN A 112 14.75 -0.24 -5.03
C GLN A 112 15.08 1.24 -5.26
N MET A 113 15.53 1.90 -4.20
CA MET A 113 16.00 3.30 -4.22
C MET A 113 17.05 3.50 -5.31
N GLY A 114 16.97 4.62 -6.01
CA GLY A 114 17.98 5.00 -7.00
C GLY A 114 17.60 4.74 -8.44
N LYS A 115 16.40 4.23 -8.70
CA LYS A 115 15.93 3.95 -10.07
C LYS A 115 14.99 5.02 -10.60
N TYR A 116 13.98 5.40 -9.83
CA TYR A 116 12.95 6.35 -10.24
C TYR A 116 12.62 7.29 -9.09
N ALA A 117 12.47 8.59 -9.40
CA ALA A 117 12.18 9.60 -8.38
C ALA A 117 10.91 9.28 -7.58
N GLU A 118 9.87 8.79 -8.26
CA GLU A 118 8.58 8.44 -7.64
C GLU A 118 8.78 7.34 -6.59
N TYR A 119 9.57 6.33 -6.92
CA TYR A 119 9.82 5.21 -6.00
C TYR A 119 10.83 5.58 -4.92
N ASP A 120 11.73 6.51 -5.19
CA ASP A 120 12.64 7.04 -4.15
C ASP A 120 11.82 7.69 -3.04
N ALA A 121 10.82 8.47 -3.39
CA ALA A 121 9.91 9.08 -2.43
C ALA A 121 9.14 8.01 -1.64
N THR A 122 8.69 6.96 -2.32
CA THR A 122 7.99 5.83 -1.69
C THR A 122 8.90 5.11 -0.70
N ASN A 123 10.16 4.84 -1.08
CA ASN A 123 11.13 4.22 -0.19
C ASN A 123 11.34 5.07 1.08
N ARG A 124 11.51 6.38 0.91
CA ARG A 124 11.68 7.28 2.06
C ARG A 124 10.44 7.28 2.96
N PHE A 125 9.26 7.18 2.38
CA PHE A 125 8.02 7.09 3.15
C PHE A 125 8.01 5.83 4.03
N TYR A 126 8.34 4.66 3.45
CA TYR A 126 8.35 3.42 4.22
C TYR A 126 9.38 3.46 5.35
N LEU A 127 10.57 3.98 5.07
CA LEU A 127 11.60 4.15 6.11
C LEU A 127 11.10 5.06 7.22
N ALA A 128 10.44 6.17 6.87
CA ALA A 128 9.89 7.10 7.85
C ALA A 128 8.77 6.46 8.70
N MET A 129 8.06 5.47 8.15
CA MET A 129 7.02 4.74 8.87
C MET A 129 7.57 3.68 9.82
N GLY A 130 8.88 3.44 9.79
CA GLY A 130 9.52 2.47 10.67
C GLY A 130 9.85 1.14 10.02
N PHE A 131 9.62 1.00 8.73
CA PHE A 131 10.07 -0.18 8.00
C PHE A 131 11.58 -0.18 7.91
N LYS A 132 12.17 -1.37 7.91
CA LYS A 132 13.62 -1.55 7.79
C LYS A 132 13.92 -2.42 6.58
N GLU A 133 15.08 -2.19 5.96
CA GLU A 133 15.50 -2.99 4.81
C GLU A 133 15.63 -4.45 5.24
N PHE A 134 15.03 -5.33 4.46
CA PHE A 134 15.13 -6.77 4.67
C PHE A 134 16.03 -7.39 3.60
N GLU A 135 15.67 -7.27 2.32
CA GLU A 135 16.43 -7.89 1.23
C GLU A 135 16.06 -7.25 -0.10
N VAL A 136 16.99 -7.25 -1.05
CA VAL A 136 16.72 -6.88 -2.44
C VAL A 136 16.69 -8.17 -3.27
N PHE A 137 15.60 -8.35 -4.03
CA PHE A 137 15.46 -9.44 -4.98
C PHE A 137 15.60 -8.85 -6.38
N PRO A 138 16.77 -8.98 -7.04
CA PRO A 138 17.04 -8.26 -8.28
C PRO A 138 16.15 -8.64 -9.45
N HIS A 139 15.58 -9.84 -9.44
CA HIS A 139 14.84 -10.39 -10.59
C HIS A 139 13.46 -10.93 -10.22
N LEU A 140 12.91 -10.52 -9.07
CA LEU A 140 11.61 -11.01 -8.64
C LEU A 140 10.50 -10.62 -9.61
N TRP A 141 10.51 -9.38 -10.08
CA TRP A 141 9.49 -8.84 -10.99
C TRP A 141 9.91 -8.92 -12.45
N ASP A 142 11.11 -8.44 -12.75
CA ASP A 142 11.69 -8.41 -14.07
C ASP A 142 13.20 -8.13 -13.92
N GLU A 143 13.93 -7.98 -15.05
CA GLU A 143 15.37 -7.78 -15.00
C GLU A 143 15.79 -6.31 -14.79
N TRP A 144 14.83 -5.37 -14.88
CA TRP A 144 15.15 -3.93 -14.80
C TRP A 144 14.78 -3.28 -13.47
N ASN A 145 13.85 -3.88 -12.73
CA ASN A 145 13.29 -3.28 -11.51
C ASN A 145 13.59 -4.17 -10.29
N PRO A 146 14.75 -3.96 -9.63
CA PRO A 146 15.04 -4.70 -8.40
C PRO A 146 13.98 -4.45 -7.34
N CYS A 147 13.56 -5.52 -6.66
CA CYS A 147 12.55 -5.44 -5.62
C CYS A 147 13.21 -5.28 -4.26
N GLN A 148 12.98 -4.15 -3.63
CA GLN A 148 13.38 -3.94 -2.23
C GLN A 148 12.25 -4.42 -1.33
N VAL A 149 12.57 -5.32 -0.43
CA VAL A 149 11.64 -5.74 0.62
C VAL A 149 11.99 -4.99 1.90
N TYR A 150 10.98 -4.37 2.50
CA TYR A 150 11.08 -3.78 3.83
C TYR A 150 10.22 -4.58 4.79
N VAL A 151 10.59 -4.58 6.07
CA VAL A 151 9.86 -5.31 7.10
C VAL A 151 9.78 -4.49 8.39
N MET A 152 8.72 -4.70 9.16
CA MET A 152 8.64 -4.19 10.53
C MET A 152 8.06 -5.25 11.45
N GLY A 153 8.48 -5.23 12.72
CA GLY A 153 7.83 -5.99 13.78
C GLY A 153 6.54 -5.31 14.20
N LEU A 154 5.54 -6.10 14.51
CA LEU A 154 4.23 -5.59 14.93
C LEU A 154 4.04 -5.68 16.44
#